data_e99b49c35f5002f2dc4466c0dd7c447f
#
_entry.id   e99b49c35f5002f2dc4466c0dd7c447f
#
_cell.length_a   1.000
_cell.length_b   1.000
_cell.length_c   1.000
_cell.angle_alpha   90.00
_cell.angle_beta   90.00
_cell.angle_gamma   90.00
#
_symmetry.space_group_name_H-M   'P 1'
#
loop_
_entity.id
_entity.type
_entity.pdbx_description
1 polymer ?
#
loop_
_entity_poly.entity_id
_entity_poly.type
_entity_poly.pdbx_seq_one_letter_code
_entity_poly.pdbx_strand_id
1 'polypeptide(L)'
;MQAALEAGWYDWDELPPTGEKYDLPLPRQLAVNILMRALLPDKTGDYVTESAKMADFSALDGRYYNKVLAAYSCGVVAGDDQGRFNPKSGLTRAEACTIIRRAQVLSGQETPALPDKPAVSPAPTPTVKTGGGVSEHGKLHVQGTQLCDEHGAAVELHGMSSHGIQWFPQYTTKQAIANTAAYGANLFRVAMYTGEGGYLSSPAQIKKAAYAAMDAAIENDMYVIIDWHILSDGDPLTHLKEAQAFFQEVSAQYADSPAVLYEICNEPNGGVTWKNNIKPYAQALVKTIRSNAPDSIILIGSGTWSQDLQDPAADPVVGTNLMYTCHFYAGTHGAWLRQRIADAQKRGLAVFVSEW
;
A
#
# COMPACT_ATOMS: atom_id res chain seq x y z
N MET A 1 -10.90 22.66 -6.90
CA MET A 1 -12.08 22.43 -7.76
C MET A 1 -12.55 23.71 -8.42
N GLN A 2 -12.77 24.82 -7.71
CA GLN A 2 -13.17 26.09 -8.30
C GLN A 2 -12.26 26.54 -9.47
N ALA A 3 -10.94 26.51 -9.29
CA ALA A 3 -9.97 26.85 -10.33
C ALA A 3 -10.06 25.97 -11.59
N ALA A 4 -10.40 24.69 -11.44
CA ALA A 4 -10.56 23.78 -12.58
C ALA A 4 -11.87 24.03 -13.35
N LEU A 5 -12.93 24.45 -12.66
CA LEU A 5 -14.17 24.89 -13.25
C LEU A 5 -13.95 26.20 -14.05
N GLU A 6 -13.27 27.20 -13.45
CA GLU A 6 -12.90 28.46 -14.07
C GLU A 6 -11.98 28.28 -15.28
N ALA A 7 -11.10 27.30 -15.23
CA ALA A 7 -10.25 26.89 -16.35
C ALA A 7 -11.00 26.10 -17.45
N GLY A 8 -12.28 25.78 -17.24
CA GLY A 8 -13.10 25.05 -18.21
C GLY A 8 -12.72 23.58 -18.35
N TRP A 9 -12.11 22.96 -17.36
CA TRP A 9 -11.76 21.53 -17.41
C TRP A 9 -12.98 20.63 -17.28
N TYR A 10 -14.03 21.11 -16.61
CA TYR A 10 -15.34 20.45 -16.53
C TYR A 10 -16.45 21.50 -16.42
N ASP A 11 -17.69 21.11 -16.63
CA ASP A 11 -18.84 21.98 -16.55
C ASP A 11 -19.56 21.81 -15.20
N TRP A 12 -20.26 22.85 -14.76
CA TRP A 12 -20.94 22.88 -13.45
C TRP A 12 -21.89 21.69 -13.23
N ASP A 13 -22.61 21.29 -14.27
CA ASP A 13 -23.56 20.18 -14.19
C ASP A 13 -22.91 18.79 -14.21
N GLU A 14 -21.62 18.71 -14.59
CA GLU A 14 -20.82 17.47 -14.54
C GLU A 14 -20.36 17.16 -13.12
N LEU A 15 -19.80 18.15 -12.43
CA LEU A 15 -19.30 18.06 -11.06
C LEU A 15 -19.63 19.37 -10.30
N PRO A 16 -20.80 19.48 -9.66
CA PRO A 16 -21.14 20.66 -8.88
C PRO A 16 -20.14 20.87 -7.73
N PRO A 17 -19.67 22.11 -7.48
CA PRO A 17 -18.57 22.43 -6.56
C PRO A 17 -18.91 22.24 -5.08
N THR A 18 -20.12 21.84 -4.75
CA THR A 18 -20.55 21.56 -3.38
C THR A 18 -21.39 20.30 -3.32
N GLY A 19 -21.14 19.43 -2.35
CA GLY A 19 -22.05 18.35 -1.96
C GLY A 19 -21.48 16.93 -2.00
N GLU A 20 -22.34 16.00 -1.68
CA GLU A 20 -22.12 14.57 -1.45
C GLU A 20 -21.58 13.79 -2.67
N LYS A 21 -21.43 14.41 -3.83
CA LYS A 21 -20.99 13.73 -5.07
C LYS A 21 -19.50 13.52 -5.20
N TYR A 22 -18.68 14.10 -4.32
CA TYR A 22 -17.22 13.97 -4.39
C TYR A 22 -16.69 12.61 -3.96
N ASP A 23 -17.50 11.88 -3.20
CA ASP A 23 -17.17 10.54 -2.74
C ASP A 23 -17.61 9.44 -3.71
N LEU A 24 -18.27 9.80 -4.82
CA LEU A 24 -18.70 8.85 -5.83
C LEU A 24 -17.58 8.59 -6.85
N PRO A 25 -17.42 7.32 -7.31
CA PRO A 25 -16.49 7.01 -8.37
C PRO A 25 -16.74 7.85 -9.63
N LEU A 26 -15.72 8.51 -10.14
CA LEU A 26 -15.80 9.30 -11.37
C LEU A 26 -15.97 8.36 -12.57
N PRO A 27 -17.04 8.49 -13.40
CA PRO A 27 -17.17 7.69 -14.61
C PRO A 27 -15.99 7.88 -15.57
N ARG A 28 -15.51 6.80 -16.18
CA ARG A 28 -14.36 6.81 -17.09
C ARG A 28 -14.49 7.87 -18.19
N GLN A 29 -15.67 8.01 -18.80
CA GLN A 29 -15.93 9.02 -19.84
C GLN A 29 -15.72 10.45 -19.36
N LEU A 30 -16.14 10.76 -18.13
CA LEU A 30 -15.98 12.09 -17.55
C LEU A 30 -14.52 12.34 -17.15
N ALA A 31 -13.86 11.35 -16.55
CA ALA A 31 -12.44 11.46 -16.20
C ALA A 31 -11.57 11.74 -17.44
N VAL A 32 -11.81 11.02 -18.53
CA VAL A 32 -11.10 11.24 -19.80
C VAL A 32 -11.44 12.61 -20.41
N ASN A 33 -12.70 13.01 -20.36
CA ASN A 33 -13.12 14.35 -20.84
C ASN A 33 -12.37 15.47 -20.10
N ILE A 34 -12.35 15.42 -18.76
CA ILE A 34 -11.63 16.39 -17.92
C ILE A 34 -10.14 16.43 -18.28
N LEU A 35 -9.51 15.26 -18.35
CA LEU A 35 -8.09 15.14 -18.65
C LEU A 35 -7.72 15.72 -20.02
N MET A 36 -8.52 15.42 -21.03
CA MET A 36 -8.30 15.93 -22.40
C MET A 36 -8.53 17.43 -22.49
N ARG A 37 -9.50 17.97 -21.77
CA ARG A 37 -9.74 19.44 -21.70
C ARG A 37 -8.58 20.15 -21.00
N ALA A 38 -8.03 19.55 -19.94
CA ALA A 38 -6.95 20.13 -19.14
C ALA A 38 -5.59 20.10 -19.85
N LEU A 39 -5.22 18.97 -20.43
CA LEU A 39 -3.87 18.74 -20.94
C LEU A 39 -3.75 18.77 -22.47
N LEU A 40 -4.80 18.44 -23.17
CA LEU A 40 -4.80 18.27 -24.63
C LEU A 40 -6.04 18.91 -25.25
N PRO A 41 -6.32 20.23 -25.00
CA PRO A 41 -7.55 20.89 -25.43
C PRO A 41 -7.74 20.90 -26.95
N ASP A 42 -6.64 20.98 -27.71
CA ASP A 42 -6.67 21.10 -29.18
C ASP A 42 -6.72 19.75 -29.90
N LYS A 43 -6.61 18.62 -29.19
CA LYS A 43 -6.69 17.31 -29.84
C LYS A 43 -8.13 16.98 -30.24
N THR A 44 -8.26 16.45 -31.45
CA THR A 44 -9.52 15.98 -32.04
C THR A 44 -9.37 14.54 -32.51
N GLY A 45 -10.49 13.82 -32.62
CA GLY A 45 -10.56 12.47 -33.16
C GLY A 45 -11.57 12.39 -34.28
N ASP A 46 -11.28 11.59 -35.30
CA ASP A 46 -12.24 11.31 -36.36
C ASP A 46 -13.37 10.42 -35.86
N TYR A 47 -14.62 10.89 -36.03
CA TYR A 47 -15.78 10.19 -35.48
C TYR A 47 -15.93 8.77 -36.06
N VAL A 48 -15.79 8.59 -37.35
CA VAL A 48 -16.01 7.29 -37.99
C VAL A 48 -14.91 6.31 -37.63
N THR A 49 -13.68 6.74 -37.75
CA THR A 49 -12.50 5.89 -37.47
C THR A 49 -12.41 5.50 -36.01
N GLU A 50 -12.61 6.45 -35.09
CA GLU A 50 -12.38 6.20 -33.68
C GLU A 50 -13.58 5.50 -33.02
N SER A 51 -14.83 5.80 -33.42
CA SER A 51 -16.00 5.09 -32.92
C SER A 51 -15.99 3.61 -33.29
N ALA A 52 -15.48 3.28 -34.48
CA ALA A 52 -15.36 1.90 -34.94
C ALA A 52 -14.40 1.04 -34.09
N LYS A 53 -13.49 1.67 -33.33
CA LYS A 53 -12.57 0.97 -32.42
C LYS A 53 -13.21 0.62 -31.08
N MET A 54 -14.41 1.14 -30.78
CA MET A 54 -15.09 0.93 -29.51
C MET A 54 -16.28 -0.01 -29.67
N ALA A 55 -16.19 -1.23 -29.14
CA ALA A 55 -17.28 -2.19 -29.17
C ALA A 55 -18.55 -1.72 -28.43
N ASP A 56 -18.41 -0.83 -27.47
CA ASP A 56 -19.47 -0.27 -26.63
C ASP A 56 -19.69 1.24 -26.85
N PHE A 57 -19.38 1.75 -28.03
CA PHE A 57 -19.53 3.18 -28.36
C PHE A 57 -20.92 3.73 -28.06
N SER A 58 -21.99 2.94 -28.31
CA SER A 58 -23.36 3.34 -28.02
C SER A 58 -23.65 3.63 -26.53
N ALA A 59 -22.82 3.17 -25.61
CA ALA A 59 -22.95 3.44 -24.18
C ALA A 59 -22.27 4.76 -23.76
N LEU A 60 -21.47 5.37 -24.64
CA LEU A 60 -20.83 6.66 -24.42
C LEU A 60 -21.86 7.78 -24.51
N ASP A 61 -21.82 8.73 -23.58
CA ASP A 61 -22.68 9.91 -23.61
C ASP A 61 -22.19 10.87 -24.67
N GLY A 62 -23.12 11.38 -25.51
CA GLY A 62 -22.82 12.26 -26.63
C GLY A 62 -22.04 13.53 -26.31
N ARG A 63 -22.20 14.06 -25.08
CA ARG A 63 -21.43 15.21 -24.57
C ARG A 63 -19.93 14.98 -24.51
N TYR A 64 -19.49 13.71 -24.39
CA TYR A 64 -18.08 13.35 -24.25
C TYR A 64 -17.44 12.85 -25.55
N TYR A 65 -18.20 12.69 -26.64
CA TYR A 65 -17.71 12.13 -27.89
C TYR A 65 -16.40 12.78 -28.35
N ASN A 66 -16.36 14.10 -28.46
CA ASN A 66 -15.20 14.82 -28.99
C ASN A 66 -13.92 14.53 -28.26
N LYS A 67 -13.94 14.54 -26.92
CA LYS A 67 -12.73 14.35 -26.11
C LYS A 67 -12.37 12.88 -25.92
N VAL A 68 -13.35 11.98 -25.84
CA VAL A 68 -13.06 10.54 -25.76
C VAL A 68 -12.52 10.02 -27.07
N LEU A 69 -13.10 10.43 -28.21
CA LEU A 69 -12.57 10.07 -29.54
C LEU A 69 -11.17 10.65 -29.78
N ALA A 70 -10.92 11.90 -29.36
CA ALA A 70 -9.59 12.48 -29.39
C ALA A 70 -8.57 11.70 -28.54
N ALA A 71 -8.99 11.19 -27.36
CA ALA A 71 -8.15 10.38 -26.50
C ALA A 71 -7.79 9.03 -27.13
N TYR A 72 -8.71 8.43 -27.88
CA TYR A 72 -8.44 7.23 -28.69
C TYR A 72 -7.48 7.54 -29.85
N SER A 73 -7.74 8.60 -30.59
CA SER A 73 -6.95 9.02 -31.76
C SER A 73 -5.47 9.25 -31.39
N CYS A 74 -5.21 9.87 -30.25
CA CYS A 74 -3.84 10.14 -29.80
C CYS A 74 -3.25 9.08 -28.86
N GLY A 75 -3.97 7.99 -28.58
CA GLY A 75 -3.44 6.87 -27.80
C GLY A 75 -3.41 7.10 -26.28
N VAL A 76 -4.10 8.12 -25.76
CA VAL A 76 -4.25 8.32 -24.30
C VAL A 76 -5.04 7.18 -23.69
N VAL A 77 -6.09 6.72 -24.37
CA VAL A 77 -6.90 5.55 -23.98
C VAL A 77 -6.93 4.51 -25.10
N ALA A 78 -7.22 3.27 -24.70
CA ALA A 78 -7.51 2.16 -25.59
C ALA A 78 -8.66 1.35 -24.98
N GLY A 79 -9.30 0.48 -25.79
CA GLY A 79 -10.27 -0.49 -25.29
C GLY A 79 -9.61 -1.60 -24.47
N ASP A 80 -10.44 -2.36 -23.74
CA ASP A 80 -10.04 -3.63 -23.14
C ASP A 80 -9.80 -4.71 -24.24
N ASP A 81 -9.46 -5.93 -23.83
CA ASP A 81 -9.22 -7.06 -24.75
C ASP A 81 -10.43 -7.42 -25.63
N GLN A 82 -11.60 -6.87 -25.31
CA GLN A 82 -12.83 -7.01 -26.11
C GLN A 82 -13.16 -5.74 -26.90
N GLY A 83 -12.25 -4.75 -26.92
CA GLY A 83 -12.43 -3.47 -27.59
C GLY A 83 -13.44 -2.53 -26.90
N ARG A 84 -13.78 -2.75 -25.62
CA ARG A 84 -14.74 -1.90 -24.88
C ARG A 84 -14.01 -0.80 -24.12
N PHE A 85 -14.58 0.38 -24.15
CA PHE A 85 -14.12 1.54 -23.36
C PHE A 85 -14.66 1.54 -21.93
N ASN A 86 -15.84 0.96 -21.73
CA ASN A 86 -16.56 0.93 -20.45
C ASN A 86 -16.85 2.34 -19.89
N PRO A 87 -17.58 3.20 -20.61
CA PRO A 87 -17.69 4.65 -20.34
C PRO A 87 -18.30 5.00 -18.98
N LYS A 88 -19.18 4.14 -18.46
CA LYS A 88 -19.89 4.37 -17.18
C LYS A 88 -19.17 3.76 -15.97
N SER A 89 -18.16 2.91 -16.16
CA SER A 89 -17.39 2.35 -15.06
C SER A 89 -16.44 3.38 -14.46
N GLY A 90 -16.06 3.20 -13.19
CA GLY A 90 -14.98 3.96 -12.58
C GLY A 90 -13.62 3.58 -13.16
N LEU A 91 -12.62 4.42 -12.95
CA LEU A 91 -11.22 4.13 -13.23
C LEU A 91 -10.57 3.51 -11.99
N THR A 92 -9.79 2.45 -12.19
CA THR A 92 -8.83 2.03 -11.17
C THR A 92 -7.71 3.06 -11.06
N ARG A 93 -6.98 3.07 -9.95
CA ARG A 93 -5.81 3.96 -9.76
C ARG A 93 -4.75 3.74 -10.84
N ALA A 94 -4.47 2.49 -11.18
CA ALA A 94 -3.51 2.14 -12.23
C ALA A 94 -3.92 2.68 -13.60
N GLU A 95 -5.18 2.53 -13.97
CA GLU A 95 -5.71 3.10 -15.21
C GLU A 95 -5.64 4.62 -15.22
N ALA A 96 -6.03 5.28 -14.12
CA ALA A 96 -5.94 6.73 -13.98
C ALA A 96 -4.50 7.23 -14.15
N CYS A 97 -3.53 6.62 -13.45
CA CYS A 97 -2.11 6.95 -13.60
C CYS A 97 -1.63 6.77 -15.03
N THR A 98 -2.03 5.69 -15.70
CA THR A 98 -1.64 5.40 -17.08
C THR A 98 -2.15 6.46 -18.05
N ILE A 99 -3.43 6.83 -17.98
CA ILE A 99 -4.00 7.82 -18.90
C ILE A 99 -3.45 9.22 -18.64
N ILE A 100 -3.26 9.60 -17.37
CA ILE A 100 -2.64 10.88 -16.98
C ILE A 100 -1.22 10.96 -17.55
N ARG A 101 -0.41 9.93 -17.36
CA ARG A 101 0.96 9.90 -17.85
C ARG A 101 1.03 10.03 -19.37
N ARG A 102 0.20 9.30 -20.10
CA ARG A 102 0.13 9.39 -21.55
C ARG A 102 -0.25 10.79 -22.02
N ALA A 103 -1.25 11.40 -21.36
CA ALA A 103 -1.68 12.75 -21.69
C ALA A 103 -0.59 13.80 -21.41
N GLN A 104 0.13 13.68 -20.28
CA GLN A 104 1.26 14.56 -19.94
C GLN A 104 2.38 14.49 -20.98
N VAL A 105 2.78 13.29 -21.41
CA VAL A 105 3.81 13.11 -22.45
C VAL A 105 3.38 13.79 -23.75
N LEU A 106 2.13 13.63 -24.14
CA LEU A 106 1.59 14.21 -25.38
C LEU A 106 1.38 15.72 -25.31
N SER A 107 1.17 16.28 -24.12
CA SER A 107 1.04 17.73 -23.91
C SER A 107 2.39 18.45 -23.91
N GLY A 108 3.51 17.71 -23.95
CA GLY A 108 4.84 18.29 -23.82
C GLY A 108 5.13 18.86 -22.43
N GLN A 109 4.25 18.61 -21.46
CA GLN A 109 4.57 18.88 -20.07
C GLN A 109 5.64 17.86 -19.65
N GLU A 110 6.86 18.34 -19.51
CA GLU A 110 7.86 17.59 -18.79
C GLU A 110 7.24 17.24 -17.43
N THR A 111 7.29 15.97 -17.06
CA THR A 111 7.04 15.65 -15.65
C THR A 111 7.97 16.57 -14.87
N PRO A 112 7.46 17.35 -13.90
CA PRO A 112 8.35 18.05 -13.00
C PRO A 112 9.36 17.00 -12.52
N ALA A 113 10.64 17.21 -12.79
CA ALA A 113 11.67 16.50 -12.06
C ALA A 113 11.20 16.59 -10.61
N LEU A 114 11.12 15.45 -9.91
CA LEU A 114 10.86 15.46 -8.49
C LEU A 114 11.66 16.63 -7.95
N PRO A 115 11.06 17.61 -7.23
CA PRO A 115 11.78 18.80 -6.82
C PRO A 115 13.09 18.35 -6.21
N ASP A 116 14.20 18.85 -6.73
CA ASP A 116 15.51 18.59 -6.17
C ASP A 116 15.38 18.76 -4.67
N LYS A 117 15.61 17.66 -3.95
CA LYS A 117 15.61 17.66 -2.50
C LYS A 117 16.40 18.89 -2.08
N PRO A 118 15.84 19.85 -1.31
CA PRO A 118 16.61 21.03 -0.90
C PRO A 118 17.95 20.54 -0.37
N ALA A 119 19.03 21.07 -0.86
CA ALA A 119 20.37 20.74 -0.39
C ALA A 119 20.46 21.11 1.09
N VAL A 120 20.04 20.19 1.94
CA VAL A 120 20.40 20.18 3.35
C VAL A 120 21.82 19.66 3.36
N SER A 121 22.78 20.51 3.74
CA SER A 121 24.16 20.06 4.01
C SER A 121 24.08 18.88 4.99
N PRO A 122 24.51 17.67 4.61
CA PRO A 122 24.28 16.52 5.46
C PRO A 122 25.23 16.60 6.66
N ALA A 123 24.69 16.50 7.87
CA ALA A 123 25.38 15.69 8.86
C ALA A 123 25.66 14.30 8.24
N PRO A 124 26.76 13.61 8.56
CA PRO A 124 27.06 12.33 7.93
C PRO A 124 25.88 11.38 8.15
N THR A 125 25.07 11.24 7.11
CA THR A 125 23.96 10.29 7.07
C THR A 125 24.60 8.93 7.01
N PRO A 126 24.26 7.98 7.89
CA PRO A 126 24.65 6.60 7.68
C PRO A 126 24.23 6.25 6.26
N THR A 127 25.14 5.65 5.50
CA THR A 127 24.87 5.21 4.12
C THR A 127 23.76 4.16 4.22
N VAL A 128 22.53 4.55 3.88
CA VAL A 128 21.42 3.59 3.80
C VAL A 128 21.67 2.73 2.58
N LYS A 129 21.86 1.44 2.79
CA LYS A 129 21.89 0.47 1.69
C LYS A 129 20.47 0.29 1.18
N THR A 130 20.24 0.67 -0.06
CA THR A 130 18.99 0.43 -0.78
C THR A 130 19.16 -0.79 -1.67
N GLY A 131 18.24 -1.76 -1.54
CA GLY A 131 18.36 -3.06 -2.21
C GLY A 131 19.15 -4.06 -1.36
N GLY A 132 19.37 -5.25 -1.92
CA GLY A 132 19.93 -6.38 -1.20
C GLY A 132 18.89 -7.16 -0.41
N GLY A 133 19.07 -8.48 -0.39
CA GLY A 133 18.19 -9.41 0.32
C GLY A 133 18.74 -9.84 1.68
N VAL A 134 18.22 -10.95 2.14
CA VAL A 134 18.63 -11.58 3.41
C VAL A 134 20.10 -12.00 3.37
N SER A 135 20.58 -12.46 2.22
CA SER A 135 21.99 -12.85 2.02
C SER A 135 22.98 -11.69 2.17
N GLU A 136 22.55 -10.45 1.91
CA GLU A 136 23.39 -9.26 2.05
C GLU A 136 23.29 -8.64 3.45
N HIS A 137 22.07 -8.60 4.03
CA HIS A 137 21.82 -7.86 5.26
C HIS A 137 21.77 -8.74 6.51
N GLY A 138 21.61 -10.06 6.35
CA GLY A 138 21.49 -10.99 7.47
C GLY A 138 20.28 -10.74 8.36
N LYS A 139 20.42 -10.94 9.65
CA LYS A 139 19.36 -10.74 10.63
C LYS A 139 19.20 -9.26 10.97
N LEU A 140 18.00 -8.73 10.74
CA LEU A 140 17.69 -7.33 11.03
C LEU A 140 17.49 -7.09 12.54
N HIS A 141 17.84 -5.88 12.98
CA HIS A 141 17.57 -5.41 14.32
C HIS A 141 17.23 -3.91 14.35
N VAL A 142 16.63 -3.45 15.43
CA VAL A 142 16.31 -2.03 15.65
C VAL A 142 17.39 -1.37 16.48
N GLN A 143 18.00 -0.30 15.95
CA GLN A 143 18.95 0.54 16.66
C GLN A 143 18.43 1.98 16.73
N GLY A 144 18.04 2.41 17.92
CA GLY A 144 17.35 3.69 18.05
C GLY A 144 15.99 3.69 17.33
N THR A 145 15.84 4.51 16.30
CA THR A 145 14.64 4.58 15.47
C THR A 145 14.83 3.96 14.08
N GLN A 146 15.97 3.30 13.84
CA GLN A 146 16.33 2.75 12.53
C GLN A 146 16.27 1.23 12.52
N LEU A 147 15.88 0.67 11.39
CA LEU A 147 16.08 -0.73 11.06
C LEU A 147 17.49 -0.90 10.52
N CYS A 148 18.25 -1.83 11.10
CA CYS A 148 19.65 -2.06 10.75
C CYS A 148 19.89 -3.52 10.37
N ASP A 149 20.91 -3.76 9.54
CA ASP A 149 21.42 -5.08 9.21
C ASP A 149 22.24 -5.68 10.36
N GLU A 150 22.68 -6.93 10.22
CA GLU A 150 23.46 -7.62 11.26
C GLU A 150 24.80 -6.94 11.58
N HIS A 151 25.27 -6.03 10.71
CA HIS A 151 26.51 -5.25 10.87
C HIS A 151 26.25 -3.85 11.46
N GLY A 152 24.99 -3.48 11.71
CA GLY A 152 24.58 -2.18 12.25
C GLY A 152 24.42 -1.07 11.19
N ALA A 153 24.47 -1.38 9.91
CA ALA A 153 24.16 -0.44 8.85
C ALA A 153 22.64 -0.28 8.70
N ALA A 154 22.17 0.96 8.51
CA ALA A 154 20.76 1.22 8.30
C ALA A 154 20.28 0.59 6.97
N VAL A 155 19.14 -0.08 7.00
CA VAL A 155 18.53 -0.79 5.86
C VAL A 155 17.18 -0.18 5.53
N GLU A 156 16.90 -0.05 4.25
CA GLU A 156 15.59 0.29 3.71
C GLU A 156 15.04 -0.91 2.92
N LEU A 157 13.84 -1.38 3.32
CA LEU A 157 13.18 -2.48 2.66
C LEU A 157 12.12 -1.94 1.69
N HIS A 158 12.13 -2.46 0.47
CA HIS A 158 11.17 -2.11 -0.57
C HIS A 158 10.42 -3.36 -1.01
N GLY A 159 9.09 -3.32 -0.98
CA GLY A 159 8.33 -4.53 -1.26
C GLY A 159 6.90 -4.30 -1.70
N MET A 160 6.21 -5.42 -1.79
CA MET A 160 4.80 -5.49 -2.19
C MET A 160 4.00 -6.22 -1.11
N SER A 161 2.77 -5.74 -0.87
CA SER A 161 1.78 -6.46 -0.07
C SER A 161 0.87 -7.29 -0.99
N SER A 162 0.52 -8.51 -0.57
CA SER A 162 -0.27 -9.44 -1.37
C SER A 162 -1.74 -9.04 -1.52
N HIS A 163 -2.25 -8.07 -0.76
CA HIS A 163 -3.67 -7.98 -0.45
C HIS A 163 -4.18 -9.26 0.21
N GLY A 164 -5.49 -9.43 0.41
CA GLY A 164 -6.04 -10.63 1.03
C GLY A 164 -5.70 -11.91 0.25
N ILE A 165 -4.93 -12.82 0.84
CA ILE A 165 -4.48 -14.06 0.18
C ILE A 165 -5.64 -15.01 -0.15
N GLN A 166 -6.78 -14.89 0.53
CA GLN A 166 -8.01 -15.63 0.26
C GLN A 166 -8.73 -15.16 -1.01
N TRP A 167 -8.56 -13.88 -1.38
CA TRP A 167 -9.20 -13.29 -2.56
C TRP A 167 -8.32 -13.33 -3.79
N PHE A 168 -7.01 -13.19 -3.60
CA PHE A 168 -6.04 -13.07 -4.69
C PHE A 168 -4.88 -14.05 -4.57
N PRO A 169 -5.17 -15.40 -4.48
CA PRO A 169 -4.12 -16.40 -4.32
C PRO A 169 -3.14 -16.45 -5.49
N GLN A 170 -3.52 -15.94 -6.68
CA GLN A 170 -2.64 -15.88 -7.84
C GLN A 170 -1.43 -14.96 -7.63
N TYR A 171 -1.49 -13.99 -6.71
CA TYR A 171 -0.38 -13.07 -6.42
C TYR A 171 0.56 -13.59 -5.34
N THR A 172 0.22 -14.71 -4.68
CA THR A 172 1.06 -15.37 -3.68
C THR A 172 1.67 -16.70 -4.16
N THR A 173 1.61 -16.96 -5.46
CA THR A 173 2.28 -18.12 -6.06
C THR A 173 3.80 -17.92 -6.09
N LYS A 174 4.58 -19.02 -6.09
CA LYS A 174 6.05 -18.96 -6.22
C LYS A 174 6.49 -18.08 -7.40
N GLN A 175 5.82 -18.19 -8.55
CA GLN A 175 6.15 -17.40 -9.72
C GLN A 175 5.85 -15.91 -9.54
N ALA A 176 4.72 -15.57 -8.93
CA ALA A 176 4.37 -14.16 -8.68
C ALA A 176 5.37 -13.50 -7.73
N ILE A 177 5.76 -14.19 -6.67
CA ILE A 177 6.75 -13.71 -5.70
C ILE A 177 8.15 -13.60 -6.34
N ALA A 178 8.56 -14.59 -7.13
CA ALA A 178 9.81 -14.53 -7.88
C ALA A 178 9.83 -13.33 -8.87
N ASN A 179 8.72 -13.05 -9.53
CA ASN A 179 8.59 -11.86 -10.37
C ASN A 179 8.73 -10.57 -9.56
N THR A 180 8.13 -10.51 -8.35
CA THR A 180 8.26 -9.37 -7.45
C THR A 180 9.73 -9.13 -7.07
N ALA A 181 10.47 -10.18 -6.72
CA ALA A 181 11.91 -10.09 -6.46
C ALA A 181 12.69 -9.62 -7.71
N ALA A 182 12.35 -10.13 -8.90
CA ALA A 182 13.00 -9.74 -10.15
C ALA A 182 12.80 -8.26 -10.51
N TYR A 183 11.74 -7.60 -10.00
CA TYR A 183 11.54 -6.16 -10.10
C TYR A 183 12.30 -5.36 -9.03
N GLY A 184 13.12 -6.00 -8.21
CA GLY A 184 14.00 -5.34 -7.23
C GLY A 184 13.41 -5.23 -5.83
N ALA A 185 12.29 -5.90 -5.53
CA ALA A 185 11.78 -5.98 -4.18
C ALA A 185 12.68 -6.88 -3.31
N ASN A 186 12.95 -6.45 -2.08
CA ASN A 186 13.66 -7.22 -1.06
C ASN A 186 12.76 -7.55 0.15
N LEU A 187 11.47 -7.24 0.06
CA LEU A 187 10.46 -7.52 1.07
C LEU A 187 9.15 -7.97 0.40
N PHE A 188 8.49 -8.96 0.97
CA PHE A 188 7.12 -9.34 0.61
C PHE A 188 6.24 -9.37 1.86
N ARG A 189 5.08 -8.73 1.82
CA ARG A 189 4.10 -8.75 2.92
C ARG A 189 2.95 -9.69 2.60
N VAL A 190 2.76 -10.69 3.43
CA VAL A 190 1.67 -11.68 3.33
C VAL A 190 0.50 -11.19 4.19
N ALA A 191 -0.47 -10.54 3.55
CA ALA A 191 -1.66 -10.01 4.22
C ALA A 191 -2.67 -11.14 4.49
N MET A 192 -2.54 -11.79 5.66
CA MET A 192 -3.41 -12.87 6.08
C MET A 192 -4.61 -12.32 6.85
N TYR A 193 -5.69 -12.03 6.13
CA TYR A 193 -6.93 -11.55 6.72
C TYR A 193 -7.47 -12.51 7.77
N THR A 194 -7.90 -11.97 8.89
CA THR A 194 -8.53 -12.72 9.98
C THR A 194 -9.99 -13.02 9.68
N GLY A 195 -10.76 -11.97 9.41
CA GLY A 195 -12.14 -12.02 8.96
C GLY A 195 -12.29 -12.20 7.43
N GLU A 196 -13.40 -11.75 6.89
CA GLU A 196 -13.70 -11.64 5.45
C GLU A 196 -13.40 -12.92 4.63
N GLY A 197 -13.70 -14.09 5.19
CA GLY A 197 -13.40 -15.38 4.57
C GLY A 197 -11.93 -15.82 4.72
N GLY A 198 -11.15 -15.13 5.53
CA GLY A 198 -9.75 -15.41 5.81
C GLY A 198 -9.51 -16.50 6.85
N TYR A 199 -8.51 -16.28 7.71
CA TYR A 199 -7.99 -17.29 8.64
C TYR A 199 -9.07 -17.90 9.54
N LEU A 200 -9.95 -17.11 10.14
CA LEU A 200 -10.98 -17.60 11.05
C LEU A 200 -12.01 -18.51 10.38
N SER A 201 -12.22 -18.33 9.07
CA SER A 201 -13.13 -19.19 8.29
C SER A 201 -12.51 -20.51 7.87
N SER A 202 -11.22 -20.53 7.57
CA SER A 202 -10.51 -21.72 7.05
C SER A 202 -9.05 -21.75 7.52
N PRO A 203 -8.77 -21.91 8.83
CA PRO A 203 -7.44 -21.75 9.40
C PRO A 203 -6.35 -22.60 8.73
N ALA A 204 -6.64 -23.87 8.49
CA ALA A 204 -5.67 -24.79 7.91
C ALA A 204 -5.29 -24.44 6.45
N GLN A 205 -6.29 -24.02 5.65
CA GLN A 205 -6.08 -23.67 4.24
C GLN A 205 -5.32 -22.34 4.13
N ILE A 206 -5.75 -21.32 4.88
CA ILE A 206 -5.15 -19.97 4.85
C ILE A 206 -3.72 -20.02 5.39
N LYS A 207 -3.48 -20.74 6.49
CA LYS A 207 -2.15 -20.96 7.03
C LYS A 207 -1.22 -21.65 6.02
N LYS A 208 -1.69 -22.70 5.36
CA LYS A 208 -0.92 -23.36 4.30
C LYS A 208 -0.54 -22.40 3.17
N ALA A 209 -1.48 -21.57 2.73
CA ALA A 209 -1.21 -20.58 1.70
C ALA A 209 -0.21 -19.50 2.17
N ALA A 210 -0.35 -19.02 3.41
CA ALA A 210 0.56 -18.05 3.99
C ALA A 210 1.99 -18.62 4.08
N TYR A 211 2.16 -19.83 4.58
CA TYR A 211 3.49 -20.46 4.69
C TYR A 211 4.12 -20.70 3.31
N ALA A 212 3.34 -21.12 2.32
CA ALA A 212 3.84 -21.27 0.96
C ALA A 212 4.33 -19.93 0.36
N ALA A 213 3.64 -18.84 0.67
CA ALA A 213 4.08 -17.50 0.26
C ALA A 213 5.34 -17.04 1.01
N MET A 214 5.42 -17.30 2.31
CA MET A 214 6.60 -17.01 3.12
C MET A 214 7.82 -17.77 2.60
N ASP A 215 7.69 -19.07 2.39
CA ASP A 215 8.77 -19.92 1.84
C ASP A 215 9.23 -19.42 0.48
N ALA A 216 8.29 -19.04 -0.40
CA ALA A 216 8.63 -18.49 -1.71
C ALA A 216 9.38 -17.16 -1.62
N ALA A 217 9.06 -16.28 -0.67
CA ALA A 217 9.81 -15.05 -0.46
C ALA A 217 11.25 -15.34 0.04
N ILE A 218 11.39 -16.25 0.99
CA ILE A 218 12.70 -16.68 1.52
C ILE A 218 13.56 -17.34 0.43
N GLU A 219 12.97 -18.21 -0.40
CA GLU A 219 13.65 -18.85 -1.54
C GLU A 219 14.19 -17.81 -2.56
N ASN A 220 13.58 -16.63 -2.63
CA ASN A 220 13.99 -15.52 -3.50
C ASN A 220 14.83 -14.45 -2.79
N ASP A 221 15.45 -14.78 -1.68
CA ASP A 221 16.32 -13.90 -0.90
C ASP A 221 15.65 -12.62 -0.38
N MET A 222 14.32 -12.67 -0.16
CA MET A 222 13.55 -11.56 0.37
C MET A 222 13.26 -11.73 1.86
N TYR A 223 13.17 -10.63 2.56
CA TYR A 223 12.46 -10.59 3.84
C TYR A 223 10.98 -10.80 3.63
N VAL A 224 10.30 -11.31 4.64
CA VAL A 224 8.85 -11.52 4.58
C VAL A 224 8.17 -11.06 5.87
N ILE A 225 7.14 -10.24 5.71
CA ILE A 225 6.21 -9.91 6.79
C ILE A 225 5.06 -10.91 6.74
N ILE A 226 4.82 -11.61 7.85
CA ILE A 226 3.56 -12.31 8.08
C ILE A 226 2.65 -11.43 8.90
N ASP A 227 1.54 -11.00 8.29
CA ASP A 227 0.64 -10.00 8.84
C ASP A 227 -0.69 -10.65 9.28
N TRP A 228 -1.00 -10.51 10.56
CA TRP A 228 -2.31 -10.78 11.13
C TRP A 228 -3.24 -9.63 10.79
N HIS A 229 -3.89 -9.76 9.63
CA HIS A 229 -4.58 -8.66 8.97
C HIS A 229 -6.00 -8.47 9.51
N ILE A 230 -6.10 -7.79 10.66
CA ILE A 230 -7.40 -7.33 11.16
C ILE A 230 -7.86 -6.11 10.37
N LEU A 231 -9.14 -6.00 10.09
CA LEU A 231 -9.76 -4.86 9.42
C LEU A 231 -11.17 -4.60 9.97
N SER A 232 -12.19 -5.35 9.54
CA SER A 232 -13.57 -5.19 10.02
C SER A 232 -13.77 -5.68 11.46
N ASP A 233 -12.93 -6.55 11.97
CA ASP A 233 -12.89 -6.99 13.36
C ASP A 233 -12.35 -5.92 14.33
N GLY A 234 -11.68 -4.89 13.84
CA GLY A 234 -11.34 -3.63 14.53
C GLY A 234 -10.55 -3.74 15.83
N ASP A 235 -11.10 -4.43 16.83
CA ASP A 235 -10.45 -4.65 18.14
C ASP A 235 -9.59 -5.91 18.11
N PRO A 236 -8.24 -5.80 18.23
CA PRO A 236 -7.35 -6.95 18.18
C PRO A 236 -7.56 -7.95 19.31
N LEU A 237 -8.14 -7.54 20.44
CA LEU A 237 -8.44 -8.45 21.55
C LEU A 237 -9.55 -9.45 21.22
N THR A 238 -10.38 -9.17 20.22
CA THR A 238 -11.50 -10.05 19.82
C THR A 238 -11.01 -11.47 19.51
N HIS A 239 -9.87 -11.58 18.84
CA HIS A 239 -9.28 -12.85 18.41
C HIS A 239 -7.88 -13.11 19.01
N LEU A 240 -7.64 -12.62 20.23
CA LEU A 240 -6.33 -12.76 20.88
C LEU A 240 -5.88 -14.22 20.99
N LYS A 241 -6.77 -15.15 21.32
CA LYS A 241 -6.43 -16.57 21.49
C LYS A 241 -5.98 -17.21 20.18
N GLU A 242 -6.69 -16.92 19.13
CA GLU A 242 -6.40 -17.40 17.76
C GLU A 242 -5.07 -16.81 17.27
N ALA A 243 -4.86 -15.52 17.51
CA ALA A 243 -3.60 -14.84 17.20
C ALA A 243 -2.42 -15.46 17.99
N GLN A 244 -2.58 -15.68 19.30
CA GLN A 244 -1.54 -16.34 20.10
C GLN A 244 -1.22 -17.74 19.59
N ALA A 245 -2.22 -18.54 19.26
CA ALA A 245 -2.02 -19.89 18.72
C ALA A 245 -1.29 -19.85 17.37
N PHE A 246 -1.67 -18.94 16.48
CA PHE A 246 -1.01 -18.74 15.19
C PHE A 246 0.45 -18.28 15.36
N PHE A 247 0.70 -17.24 16.15
CA PHE A 247 2.05 -16.72 16.34
C PHE A 247 2.94 -17.65 17.13
N GLN A 248 2.39 -18.46 18.04
CA GLN A 248 3.15 -19.53 18.70
C GLN A 248 3.67 -20.55 17.70
N GLU A 249 2.84 -20.94 16.73
CA GLU A 249 3.20 -21.92 15.70
C GLU A 249 4.17 -21.34 14.68
N VAL A 250 3.82 -20.18 14.06
CA VAL A 250 4.64 -19.59 12.99
C VAL A 250 6.01 -19.14 13.52
N SER A 251 6.10 -18.60 14.74
CA SER A 251 7.38 -18.20 15.32
C SER A 251 8.26 -19.38 15.70
N ALA A 252 7.68 -20.54 16.04
CA ALA A 252 8.43 -21.78 16.24
C ALA A 252 8.94 -22.36 14.92
N GLN A 253 8.11 -22.33 13.87
CA GLN A 253 8.49 -22.87 12.54
C GLN A 253 9.63 -22.07 11.90
N TYR A 254 9.66 -20.76 12.07
CA TYR A 254 10.65 -19.86 11.47
C TYR A 254 11.63 -19.25 12.51
N ALA A 255 11.83 -19.91 13.66
CA ALA A 255 12.64 -19.42 14.76
C ALA A 255 14.07 -19.00 14.35
N ASP A 256 14.68 -19.80 13.50
CA ASP A 256 16.05 -19.61 13.04
C ASP A 256 16.15 -18.77 11.72
N SER A 257 15.02 -18.38 11.15
CA SER A 257 15.02 -17.63 9.91
C SER A 257 15.32 -16.15 10.16
N PRO A 258 16.37 -15.59 9.55
CA PRO A 258 16.64 -14.15 9.63
C PRO A 258 15.66 -13.31 8.79
N ALA A 259 14.89 -13.96 7.90
CA ALA A 259 14.06 -13.30 6.91
C ALA A 259 12.69 -12.86 7.45
N VAL A 260 12.19 -13.45 8.56
CA VAL A 260 10.78 -13.30 8.96
C VAL A 260 10.58 -12.15 9.95
N LEU A 261 9.67 -11.24 9.59
CA LEU A 261 9.16 -10.17 10.43
C LEU A 261 7.68 -10.49 10.77
N TYR A 262 7.27 -10.21 11.98
CA TYR A 262 5.92 -10.50 12.48
C TYR A 262 5.12 -9.22 12.63
N GLU A 263 4.11 -8.99 11.79
CA GLU A 263 3.15 -7.90 11.95
C GLU A 263 1.94 -8.44 12.70
N ILE A 264 1.82 -8.08 13.98
CA ILE A 264 0.87 -8.73 14.87
C ILE A 264 -0.54 -8.18 14.78
N CYS A 265 -0.73 -7.05 14.07
CA CYS A 265 -2.00 -6.38 14.02
C CYS A 265 -1.96 -5.33 12.90
N ASN A 266 -2.71 -5.52 11.83
CA ASN A 266 -2.73 -4.61 10.67
C ASN A 266 -3.27 -3.21 11.03
N GLU A 267 -4.56 -3.10 11.23
CA GLU A 267 -5.27 -1.81 11.33
C GLU A 267 -6.33 -1.78 12.44
N PRO A 268 -5.93 -1.67 13.72
CA PRO A 268 -6.88 -1.44 14.80
C PRO A 268 -7.73 -0.20 14.55
N ASN A 269 -9.05 -0.33 14.69
CA ASN A 269 -10.00 0.73 14.38
C ASN A 269 -11.29 0.62 15.23
N GLY A 270 -12.33 1.43 14.94
CA GLY A 270 -13.64 1.29 15.58
C GLY A 270 -13.72 1.77 17.02
N GLY A 271 -12.86 2.71 17.45
CA GLY A 271 -12.91 3.30 18.80
C GLY A 271 -12.06 2.55 19.83
N VAL A 272 -11.23 1.61 19.41
CA VAL A 272 -10.20 0.98 20.26
C VAL A 272 -9.17 2.01 20.71
N THR A 273 -8.60 1.78 21.90
CA THR A 273 -7.57 2.65 22.44
C THR A 273 -6.25 1.90 22.58
N TRP A 274 -5.16 2.64 22.49
CA TRP A 274 -3.82 2.10 22.74
C TRP A 274 -3.74 1.41 24.11
N LYS A 275 -4.15 2.13 25.15
CA LYS A 275 -4.02 1.68 26.55
C LYS A 275 -4.86 0.44 26.88
N ASN A 276 -6.10 0.36 26.41
CA ASN A 276 -7.04 -0.66 26.88
C ASN A 276 -7.12 -1.87 25.94
N ASN A 277 -6.80 -1.70 24.65
CA ASN A 277 -6.99 -2.72 23.63
C ASN A 277 -5.64 -3.13 23.00
N ILE A 278 -4.96 -2.18 22.35
CA ILE A 278 -3.84 -2.48 21.45
C ILE A 278 -2.58 -2.87 22.22
N LYS A 279 -2.17 -2.06 23.22
CA LYS A 279 -0.97 -2.35 24.00
C LYS A 279 -1.07 -3.66 24.79
N PRO A 280 -2.15 -4.00 25.50
CA PRO A 280 -2.30 -5.30 26.15
C PRO A 280 -2.23 -6.48 25.19
N TYR A 281 -2.88 -6.36 24.01
CA TYR A 281 -2.79 -7.34 22.93
C TYR A 281 -1.33 -7.51 22.47
N ALA A 282 -0.66 -6.40 22.14
CA ALA A 282 0.71 -6.42 21.65
C ALA A 282 1.68 -7.03 22.66
N GLN A 283 1.56 -6.70 23.96
CA GLN A 283 2.36 -7.30 25.02
C GLN A 283 2.19 -8.82 25.09
N ALA A 284 0.97 -9.31 24.93
CA ALA A 284 0.68 -10.74 24.95
C ALA A 284 1.33 -11.44 23.74
N LEU A 285 1.23 -10.86 22.54
CA LEU A 285 1.82 -11.45 21.33
C LEU A 285 3.35 -11.33 21.29
N VAL A 286 3.91 -10.21 21.75
CA VAL A 286 5.36 -10.07 21.90
C VAL A 286 5.90 -11.17 22.80
N LYS A 287 5.28 -11.44 23.96
CA LYS A 287 5.66 -12.55 24.84
C LYS A 287 5.57 -13.90 24.13
N THR A 288 4.51 -14.14 23.36
CA THR A 288 4.32 -15.38 22.61
C THR A 288 5.44 -15.59 21.59
N ILE A 289 5.70 -14.60 20.74
CA ILE A 289 6.72 -14.69 19.68
C ILE A 289 8.12 -14.83 20.28
N ARG A 290 8.44 -14.06 21.32
CA ARG A 290 9.76 -14.08 21.99
C ARG A 290 10.11 -15.41 22.62
N SER A 291 9.14 -16.27 22.92
CA SER A 291 9.41 -17.61 23.41
C SER A 291 10.08 -18.53 22.39
N ASN A 292 9.95 -18.25 21.11
CA ASN A 292 10.51 -19.02 20.00
C ASN A 292 11.54 -18.23 19.17
N ALA A 293 11.26 -16.94 18.92
CA ALA A 293 12.06 -16.05 18.09
C ALA A 293 12.45 -14.78 18.88
N PRO A 294 13.46 -14.88 19.78
CA PRO A 294 13.76 -13.84 20.77
C PRO A 294 14.19 -12.49 20.17
N ASP A 295 14.80 -12.51 18.99
CA ASP A 295 15.40 -11.30 18.39
C ASP A 295 14.71 -10.83 17.10
N SER A 296 13.65 -11.49 16.67
CA SER A 296 12.95 -11.12 15.44
C SER A 296 12.31 -9.73 15.51
N ILE A 297 12.18 -9.06 14.39
CA ILE A 297 11.43 -7.81 14.30
C ILE A 297 9.93 -8.09 14.49
N ILE A 298 9.29 -7.32 15.35
CA ILE A 298 7.83 -7.35 15.54
C ILE A 298 7.29 -5.98 15.19
N LEU A 299 6.32 -5.95 14.27
CA LEU A 299 5.61 -4.76 13.83
C LEU A 299 4.27 -4.68 14.54
N ILE A 300 3.95 -3.50 15.08
CA ILE A 300 2.79 -3.28 15.95
C ILE A 300 1.91 -2.19 15.34
N GLY A 301 0.70 -2.55 14.94
CA GLY A 301 -0.31 -1.57 14.49
C GLY A 301 -0.78 -0.66 15.64
N SER A 302 -1.29 0.50 15.30
CA SER A 302 -1.83 1.47 16.25
C SER A 302 -3.27 1.86 15.89
N GLY A 303 -3.90 2.71 16.70
CA GLY A 303 -5.27 3.17 16.45
C GLY A 303 -5.43 3.93 15.15
N THR A 304 -6.69 4.14 14.75
CA THR A 304 -7.06 4.89 13.54
C THR A 304 -6.36 4.34 12.30
N TRP A 305 -6.55 3.03 12.05
CA TRP A 305 -5.94 2.33 10.92
C TRP A 305 -4.42 2.53 10.84
N SER A 306 -3.73 2.28 11.95
CA SER A 306 -2.27 2.40 12.09
C SER A 306 -1.71 3.81 11.73
N GLN A 307 -2.44 4.87 12.14
CA GLN A 307 -2.04 6.26 11.95
C GLN A 307 -1.70 6.99 13.27
N ASP A 308 -2.12 6.45 14.43
CA ASP A 308 -1.96 7.08 15.73
C ASP A 308 -0.63 6.71 16.40
N LEU A 309 0.46 7.34 15.96
CA LEU A 309 1.80 7.07 16.49
C LEU A 309 2.11 7.79 17.81
N GLN A 310 1.31 8.80 18.19
CA GLN A 310 1.54 9.58 19.40
C GLN A 310 1.34 8.78 20.68
N ASP A 311 0.37 7.86 20.70
CA ASP A 311 0.07 7.05 21.88
C ASP A 311 1.17 6.01 22.15
N PRO A 312 1.60 5.18 21.18
CA PRO A 312 2.75 4.30 21.39
C PRO A 312 4.06 5.06 21.64
N ALA A 313 4.24 6.27 21.08
CA ALA A 313 5.42 7.09 21.38
C ALA A 313 5.44 7.64 22.82
N ALA A 314 4.27 7.80 23.45
CA ALA A 314 4.15 8.22 24.85
C ALA A 314 4.26 7.04 25.83
N ASP A 315 3.81 5.88 25.43
CA ASP A 315 3.71 4.67 26.28
C ASP A 315 3.98 3.39 25.46
N PRO A 316 5.24 3.14 25.03
CA PRO A 316 5.57 2.02 24.15
C PRO A 316 5.38 0.66 24.81
N VAL A 317 5.27 -0.38 24.00
CA VAL A 317 5.38 -1.78 24.43
C VAL A 317 6.81 -2.05 24.90
N VAL A 318 6.96 -2.75 25.99
CA VAL A 318 8.29 -3.09 26.53
C VAL A 318 8.90 -4.25 25.72
N GLY A 319 10.09 -4.05 25.21
CA GLY A 319 10.84 -5.05 24.45
C GLY A 319 11.87 -4.44 23.50
N THR A 320 12.66 -5.30 22.88
CA THR A 320 13.64 -4.94 21.84
C THR A 320 13.13 -5.35 20.47
N ASN A 321 13.68 -4.77 19.40
CA ASN A 321 13.32 -5.10 18.03
C ASN A 321 11.81 -4.95 17.75
N LEU A 322 11.21 -3.88 18.30
CA LEU A 322 9.84 -3.51 18.08
C LEU A 322 9.80 -2.29 17.18
N MET A 323 8.94 -2.31 16.14
CA MET A 323 8.63 -1.15 15.30
C MET A 323 7.13 -0.95 15.25
N TYR A 324 6.71 0.28 14.99
CA TYR A 324 5.29 0.64 14.98
C TYR A 324 4.88 1.00 13.57
N THR A 325 3.79 0.41 13.12
CA THR A 325 3.36 0.60 11.73
C THR A 325 2.71 1.96 11.53
N CYS A 326 2.97 2.54 10.37
CA CYS A 326 2.24 3.69 9.87
C CYS A 326 1.71 3.37 8.48
N HIS A 327 0.39 3.41 8.32
CA HIS A 327 -0.26 3.21 7.04
C HIS A 327 -0.71 4.53 6.45
N PHE A 328 -0.53 4.71 5.14
CA PHE A 328 -0.98 5.92 4.46
C PHE A 328 -1.32 5.65 2.99
N TYR A 329 -2.15 6.51 2.45
CA TYR A 329 -2.43 6.57 1.02
C TYR A 329 -2.05 7.95 0.50
N ALA A 330 -1.11 8.01 -0.43
CA ALA A 330 -0.51 9.26 -0.92
C ALA A 330 -1.54 10.29 -1.44
N GLY A 331 -2.69 9.82 -1.94
CA GLY A 331 -3.77 10.67 -2.41
C GLY A 331 -4.63 11.30 -1.32
N THR A 332 -4.59 10.80 -0.08
CA THR A 332 -5.48 11.23 1.00
C THR A 332 -4.75 11.72 2.25
N HIS A 333 -3.52 11.24 2.49
CA HIS A 333 -2.73 11.58 3.67
C HIS A 333 -1.63 12.58 3.33
N GLY A 334 -1.72 13.76 3.94
CA GLY A 334 -0.82 14.88 3.66
C GLY A 334 0.37 15.00 4.63
N ALA A 335 0.88 16.23 4.74
CA ALA A 335 2.03 16.56 5.58
C ALA A 335 1.81 16.24 7.08
N TRP A 336 0.58 16.29 7.55
CA TRP A 336 0.23 16.02 8.94
C TRP A 336 0.64 14.61 9.41
N LEU A 337 0.49 13.59 8.56
CA LEU A 337 0.88 12.22 8.94
C LEU A 337 2.41 12.04 8.91
N ARG A 338 3.10 12.66 7.93
CA ARG A 338 4.57 12.73 7.94
C ARG A 338 5.10 13.42 9.17
N GLN A 339 4.41 14.47 9.65
CA GLN A 339 4.79 15.15 10.90
C GLN A 339 4.59 14.22 12.12
N ARG A 340 3.52 13.42 12.16
CA ARG A 340 3.33 12.41 13.23
C ARG A 340 4.50 11.41 13.27
N ILE A 341 4.95 10.92 12.11
CA ILE A 341 6.13 10.02 12.04
C ILE A 341 7.35 10.73 12.62
N ALA A 342 7.65 11.94 12.15
CA ALA A 342 8.80 12.70 12.62
C ALA A 342 8.76 12.99 14.14
N ASP A 343 7.58 13.27 14.67
CA ASP A 343 7.42 13.54 16.11
C ASP A 343 7.50 12.28 16.97
N ALA A 344 7.03 11.14 16.46
CA ALA A 344 7.20 9.84 17.09
C ALA A 344 8.68 9.42 17.12
N GLN A 345 9.40 9.60 16.01
CA GLN A 345 10.84 9.31 15.94
C GLN A 345 11.67 10.20 16.87
N LYS A 346 11.34 11.49 17.03
CA LYS A 346 11.98 12.37 18.03
C LYS A 346 11.82 11.88 19.47
N ARG A 347 10.78 11.09 19.74
CA ARG A 347 10.54 10.45 21.04
C ARG A 347 11.18 9.08 21.16
N GLY A 348 11.93 8.64 20.15
CA GLY A 348 12.63 7.35 20.12
C GLY A 348 11.80 6.19 19.60
N LEU A 349 10.62 6.43 19.00
CA LEU A 349 9.80 5.36 18.43
C LEU A 349 10.31 4.98 17.04
N ALA A 350 10.64 3.71 16.84
CA ALA A 350 10.96 3.17 15.52
C ALA A 350 9.67 2.95 14.73
N VAL A 351 9.57 3.53 13.52
CA VAL A 351 8.38 3.47 12.67
C VAL A 351 8.68 2.69 11.39
N PHE A 352 7.75 1.83 11.00
CA PHE A 352 7.79 1.05 9.76
C PHE A 352 6.53 1.34 8.93
N VAL A 353 6.69 1.57 7.64
CA VAL A 353 5.55 1.69 6.72
C VAL A 353 5.34 0.33 6.06
N SER A 354 4.35 -0.42 6.54
CA SER A 354 4.06 -1.77 6.05
C SER A 354 2.97 -1.80 4.97
N GLU A 355 2.21 -0.68 4.83
CA GLU A 355 1.19 -0.52 3.79
C GLU A 355 1.08 0.94 3.33
N TRP A 356 1.02 1.17 1.99
CA TRP A 356 0.85 2.49 1.38
C TRP A 356 0.36 2.42 -0.08
#